data_e3756e00cf2c799018a73c100a9fd639
#
_entry.id   e3756e00cf2c799018a73c100a9fd639
#
_cell.length_a   1.000
_cell.length_b   1.000
_cell.length_c   1.000
_cell.angle_alpha   90.00
_cell.angle_beta   90.00
_cell.angle_gamma   90.00
#
_symmetry.space_group_name_H-M   'P 1'
#
loop_
_entity.id
_entity.type
_entity.pdbx_description
1 polymer ?
#
loop_
_entity_poly.entity_id
_entity_poly.type
_entity_poly.pdbx_seq_one_letter_code
_entity_poly.pdbx_strand_id
1 'polypeptide(L)'
;MKSVKKVLSLVLALSVVVFCLAGCGNKEEAKGTDAKDETKASVLKIGTNAEFPPFEFVDAANGVIDEFAGIDLEIAKEIAAKADMTPEINNMDFDGLLIALSNGQVDMVIAGMTVTEERAQAVDFSEPYYTATQVMIVPNDSDIQSAKDLEGKKIGVIDGYTGQTCVEELGYDFDGYKKGADSVLDLVNGKLDVVVIDSATAEKFIADNSDLKIVEDPEAFADEQYAIAVKKGNKELLDTVNAAIKELKDSGKIAEISAKYN
;
A
#
# COMPACT_ATOMS: atom_id res chain seq x y z
N MET A 1 53.10 34.73 4.80
CA MET A 1 53.47 36.07 4.25
C MET A 1 52.23 36.66 3.62
N LYS A 2 51.81 37.75 4.19
CA LYS A 2 51.20 38.98 3.62
C LYS A 2 49.84 38.77 2.88
N SER A 3 48.70 39.13 3.50
CA SER A 3 48.25 40.52 3.74
C SER A 3 47.74 41.13 2.42
N VAL A 4 46.58 41.80 2.21
CA VAL A 4 45.99 42.87 3.01
C VAL A 4 44.68 43.35 2.29
N LYS A 5 43.63 43.66 3.07
CA LYS A 5 42.81 44.87 3.16
C LYS A 5 41.76 45.12 2.06
N LYS A 6 40.48 45.20 2.44
CA LYS A 6 39.68 46.36 2.90
C LYS A 6 39.36 47.38 1.82
N VAL A 7 38.07 47.74 1.70
CA VAL A 7 37.40 49.03 1.95
C VAL A 7 36.00 48.96 1.33
N LEU A 8 34.90 48.94 2.02
CA LEU A 8 34.10 49.98 2.69
C LEU A 8 33.71 51.19 1.82
N SER A 9 32.45 51.31 1.46
CA SER A 9 31.76 52.61 1.51
C SER A 9 30.23 52.45 1.33
N LEU A 10 29.60 52.89 2.27
CA LEU A 10 28.30 53.39 2.63
C LEU A 10 27.95 54.64 1.82
N VAL A 11 26.72 54.77 1.23
CA VAL A 11 25.99 56.04 1.14
C VAL A 11 24.48 55.78 1.16
N LEU A 12 23.89 56.41 2.09
CA LEU A 12 22.50 56.64 2.48
C LEU A 12 21.93 57.77 1.61
N ALA A 13 20.70 57.64 1.05
CA ALA A 13 19.88 58.83 0.78
C ALA A 13 18.39 58.47 0.82
N LEU A 14 17.75 59.04 1.77
CA LEU A 14 16.33 59.15 2.09
C LEU A 14 15.74 60.21 1.17
N SER A 15 14.52 59.92 0.56
CA SER A 15 13.64 60.96 0.07
C SER A 15 12.18 60.53 0.17
N VAL A 16 11.54 61.03 1.16
CA VAL A 16 10.08 61.08 1.33
C VAL A 16 9.54 62.26 0.53
N VAL A 17 8.53 62.02 -0.35
CA VAL A 17 7.64 63.08 -0.82
C VAL A 17 6.18 62.60 -0.72
N VAL A 18 5.51 63.16 0.22
CA VAL A 18 4.06 63.16 0.35
C VAL A 18 3.47 64.21 -0.60
N PHE A 19 2.50 63.82 -1.44
CA PHE A 19 1.56 64.76 -2.05
C PHE A 19 0.15 64.20 -1.98
N CYS A 20 -0.62 64.72 -1.07
CA CYS A 20 -2.07 64.73 -1.14
C CYS A 20 -2.53 65.79 -2.11
N LEU A 21 -3.48 65.50 -2.99
CA LEU A 21 -4.61 66.40 -3.24
C LEU A 21 -5.70 65.72 -4.09
N ALA A 22 -6.90 66.02 -3.71
CA ALA A 22 -8.16 65.50 -4.16
C ALA A 22 -8.52 65.83 -5.62
N GLY A 23 -9.29 64.93 -6.24
CA GLY A 23 -10.01 65.17 -7.49
C GLY A 23 -11.12 64.15 -7.67
N CYS A 24 -12.34 64.61 -7.58
CA CYS A 24 -13.59 63.87 -7.79
C CYS A 24 -13.76 63.33 -9.21
N GLY A 25 -14.35 62.14 -9.35
CA GLY A 25 -15.36 61.82 -10.37
C GLY A 25 -14.88 60.91 -11.52
N ASN A 26 -15.17 59.65 -11.47
CA ASN A 26 -16.08 58.95 -12.38
C ASN A 26 -16.22 57.48 -11.99
N LYS A 27 -17.47 56.99 -11.96
CA LYS A 27 -17.76 55.56 -11.85
C LYS A 27 -17.33 54.87 -13.16
N GLU A 28 -16.33 54.01 -13.09
CA GLU A 28 -16.20 52.88 -13.97
C GLU A 28 -16.16 51.62 -13.14
N GLU A 29 -17.11 50.74 -13.43
CA GLU A 29 -17.23 49.41 -12.84
C GLU A 29 -15.96 48.60 -13.17
N ALA A 30 -15.10 48.40 -12.20
CA ALA A 30 -14.06 47.37 -12.30
C ALA A 30 -14.75 46.02 -12.22
N LYS A 31 -14.88 45.35 -13.38
CA LYS A 31 -15.11 43.89 -13.40
C LYS A 31 -14.05 43.22 -12.54
N GLY A 32 -14.52 42.70 -11.41
CA GLY A 32 -13.74 41.75 -10.66
C GLY A 32 -13.38 40.57 -11.56
N THR A 33 -12.12 40.41 -11.85
CA THR A 33 -11.58 39.12 -12.28
C THR A 33 -11.69 38.20 -11.10
N ASP A 34 -12.69 37.34 -11.11
CA ASP A 34 -12.71 36.14 -10.29
C ASP A 34 -11.42 35.38 -10.58
N ALA A 35 -10.43 35.54 -9.72
CA ALA A 35 -9.37 34.57 -9.60
C ALA A 35 -10.06 33.27 -9.21
N LYS A 36 -10.21 32.35 -10.15
CA LYS A 36 -10.47 30.95 -9.82
C LYS A 36 -9.37 30.56 -8.83
N ASP A 37 -9.76 30.43 -7.59
CA ASP A 37 -9.02 29.71 -6.58
C ASP A 37 -8.92 28.27 -7.16
N GLU A 38 -7.78 27.93 -7.72
CA GLU A 38 -7.47 26.55 -8.07
C GLU A 38 -7.33 25.85 -6.74
N THR A 39 -8.43 25.33 -6.24
CA THR A 39 -8.46 24.41 -5.08
C THR A 39 -7.56 23.24 -5.47
N LYS A 40 -6.32 23.25 -4.99
CA LYS A 40 -5.39 22.14 -5.11
C LYS A 40 -6.11 20.92 -4.52
N ALA A 41 -6.39 19.91 -5.36
CA ALA A 41 -7.04 18.69 -4.89
C ALA A 41 -6.29 18.18 -3.66
N SER A 42 -7.01 17.81 -2.63
CA SER A 42 -6.41 17.23 -1.43
C SER A 42 -5.75 15.91 -1.79
N VAL A 43 -4.67 15.56 -1.09
CA VAL A 43 -3.89 14.33 -1.35
C VAL A 43 -4.38 13.24 -0.40
N LEU A 44 -4.62 12.04 -0.93
CA LEU A 44 -4.86 10.82 -0.16
C LEU A 44 -3.56 10.02 -0.10
N LYS A 45 -2.92 9.98 1.05
CA LYS A 45 -1.70 9.21 1.26
C LYS A 45 -2.03 7.75 1.55
N ILE A 46 -1.54 6.87 0.71
CA ILE A 46 -1.86 5.45 0.71
C ILE A 46 -0.61 4.66 1.05
N GLY A 47 -0.63 3.91 2.15
CA GLY A 47 0.41 2.95 2.50
C GLY A 47 0.18 1.62 1.78
N THR A 48 1.24 1.04 1.23
CA THR A 48 1.23 -0.27 0.57
C THR A 48 2.60 -0.94 0.70
N ASN A 49 2.68 -2.24 0.40
CA ASN A 49 3.94 -2.99 0.29
C ASN A 49 4.04 -3.64 -1.09
N ALA A 50 4.61 -2.91 -2.05
CA ALA A 50 4.63 -3.27 -3.47
C ALA A 50 5.60 -4.44 -3.79
N GLU A 51 5.50 -5.53 -3.01
CA GLU A 51 6.22 -6.80 -3.13
C GLU A 51 5.25 -8.01 -3.19
N PHE A 52 3.93 -7.73 -3.40
CA PHE A 52 2.85 -8.70 -3.24
C PHE A 52 1.96 -8.80 -4.50
N PRO A 53 2.49 -9.30 -5.65
CA PRO A 53 1.68 -9.52 -6.84
C PRO A 53 0.61 -10.61 -6.60
N PRO A 54 -0.60 -10.49 -7.16
CA PRO A 54 -1.07 -9.50 -8.14
C PRO A 54 -1.69 -8.24 -7.51
N PHE A 55 -1.62 -8.06 -6.17
CA PHE A 55 -2.31 -6.99 -5.46
C PHE A 55 -1.56 -5.66 -5.57
N GLU A 56 -0.27 -5.64 -5.24
CA GLU A 56 0.59 -4.47 -5.35
C GLU A 56 2.03 -4.88 -5.69
N PHE A 57 2.57 -4.28 -6.71
CA PHE A 57 3.94 -4.53 -7.17
C PHE A 57 4.50 -3.35 -7.95
N VAL A 58 5.83 -3.30 -8.07
CA VAL A 58 6.52 -2.29 -8.89
C VAL A 58 6.41 -2.68 -10.36
N ASP A 59 5.81 -1.83 -11.18
CA ASP A 59 5.78 -1.94 -12.64
C ASP A 59 5.99 -0.57 -13.27
N ALA A 60 7.25 -0.16 -13.39
CA ALA A 60 7.63 1.12 -13.94
C ALA A 60 7.19 1.35 -15.41
N ALA A 61 6.90 0.27 -16.15
CA ALA A 61 6.49 0.34 -17.56
C ALA A 61 4.97 0.53 -17.70
N ASN A 62 4.17 -0.10 -16.82
CA ASN A 62 2.73 -0.17 -16.92
C ASN A 62 2.01 0.26 -15.64
N GLY A 63 2.71 0.92 -14.72
CA GLY A 63 2.19 1.35 -13.43
C GLY A 63 0.91 2.17 -13.53
N VAL A 64 -0.01 1.95 -12.58
CA VAL A 64 -1.30 2.64 -12.49
C VAL A 64 -1.14 4.01 -11.82
N ILE A 65 -0.31 4.07 -10.78
CA ILE A 65 0.01 5.27 -10.01
C ILE A 65 1.53 5.28 -9.86
N ASP A 66 2.17 6.29 -10.44
CA ASP A 66 3.62 6.37 -10.53
C ASP A 66 4.20 5.10 -11.18
N GLU A 67 5.00 4.33 -10.44
CA GLU A 67 5.59 3.06 -10.89
C GLU A 67 4.90 1.83 -10.29
N PHE A 68 3.74 1.99 -9.63
CA PHE A 68 3.07 0.91 -8.90
C PHE A 68 1.80 0.45 -9.65
N ALA A 69 1.59 -0.87 -9.67
CA ALA A 69 0.45 -1.51 -10.30
C ALA A 69 -0.11 -2.63 -9.40
N GLY A 70 -1.28 -3.15 -9.76
CA GLY A 70 -1.94 -4.25 -9.07
C GLY A 70 -3.38 -3.97 -8.71
N ILE A 71 -4.06 -5.00 -8.20
CA ILE A 71 -5.47 -4.96 -7.82
C ILE A 71 -5.73 -3.84 -6.81
N ASP A 72 -4.91 -3.77 -5.79
CA ASP A 72 -5.04 -2.82 -4.68
C ASP A 72 -4.84 -1.37 -5.16
N LEU A 73 -3.90 -1.16 -6.08
CA LEU A 73 -3.62 0.18 -6.61
C LEU A 73 -4.74 0.69 -7.53
N GLU A 74 -5.40 -0.21 -8.28
CA GLU A 74 -6.59 0.16 -9.06
C GLU A 74 -7.76 0.51 -8.12
N ILE A 75 -8.00 -0.29 -7.06
CA ILE A 75 -9.02 0.01 -6.05
C ILE A 75 -8.72 1.33 -5.34
N ALA A 76 -7.46 1.57 -4.95
CA ALA A 76 -7.02 2.81 -4.31
C ALA A 76 -7.29 4.04 -5.18
N LYS A 77 -7.07 3.93 -6.50
CA LYS A 77 -7.36 4.99 -7.47
C LYS A 77 -8.85 5.32 -7.53
N GLU A 78 -9.72 4.31 -7.55
CA GLU A 78 -11.17 4.51 -7.56
C GLU A 78 -11.65 5.16 -6.25
N ILE A 79 -11.07 4.77 -5.10
CA ILE A 79 -11.36 5.39 -3.80
C ILE A 79 -10.95 6.87 -3.79
N ALA A 80 -9.73 7.17 -4.24
CA ALA A 80 -9.22 8.55 -4.32
C ALA A 80 -10.12 9.43 -5.21
N ALA A 81 -10.53 8.90 -6.37
CA ALA A 81 -11.45 9.59 -7.27
C ALA A 81 -12.81 9.87 -6.61
N LYS A 82 -13.35 8.90 -5.86
CA LYS A 82 -14.61 9.08 -5.13
C LYS A 82 -14.50 10.09 -3.99
N ALA A 83 -13.32 10.21 -3.38
CA ALA A 83 -13.01 11.19 -2.34
C ALA A 83 -12.70 12.60 -2.89
N ASP A 84 -12.63 12.80 -4.21
CA ASP A 84 -12.13 14.01 -4.88
C ASP A 84 -10.70 14.37 -4.43
N MET A 85 -9.86 13.34 -4.27
CA MET A 85 -8.48 13.44 -3.81
C MET A 85 -7.50 12.89 -4.86
N THR A 86 -6.25 13.34 -4.81
CA THR A 86 -5.15 12.78 -5.61
C THR A 86 -4.45 11.68 -4.81
N PRO A 87 -4.34 10.44 -5.33
CA PRO A 87 -3.62 9.37 -4.63
C PRO A 87 -2.11 9.63 -4.63
N GLU A 88 -1.47 9.38 -3.48
CA GLU A 88 -0.02 9.39 -3.28
C GLU A 88 0.39 8.06 -2.64
N ILE A 89 1.17 7.24 -3.37
CA ILE A 89 1.58 5.92 -2.88
C ILE A 89 2.84 6.05 -2.02
N ASN A 90 2.76 5.47 -0.83
CA ASN A 90 3.86 5.36 0.12
C ASN A 90 4.21 3.88 0.29
N ASN A 91 5.19 3.41 -0.50
CA ASN A 91 5.67 2.03 -0.44
C ASN A 91 6.62 1.84 0.74
N MET A 92 6.38 0.82 1.57
CA MET A 92 7.20 0.49 2.75
C MET A 92 7.06 -0.98 3.13
N ASP A 93 7.91 -1.45 4.05
CA ASP A 93 7.80 -2.80 4.59
C ASP A 93 6.44 -3.02 5.27
N PHE A 94 5.86 -4.21 5.09
CA PHE A 94 4.49 -4.52 5.51
C PHE A 94 4.27 -4.33 7.02
N ASP A 95 5.23 -4.76 7.84
CA ASP A 95 5.18 -4.65 9.31
C ASP A 95 5.19 -3.18 9.81
N GLY A 96 5.61 -2.24 8.96
CA GLY A 96 5.58 -0.80 9.24
C GLY A 96 4.25 -0.11 8.93
N LEU A 97 3.37 -0.71 8.12
CA LEU A 97 2.20 -0.05 7.55
C LEU A 97 1.20 0.47 8.60
N LEU A 98 0.81 -0.38 9.58
CA LEU A 98 -0.15 0.02 10.61
C LEU A 98 0.42 1.03 11.60
N ILE A 99 1.74 1.03 11.78
CA ILE A 99 2.45 2.05 12.58
C ILE A 99 2.41 3.39 11.84
N ALA A 100 2.70 3.41 10.54
CA ALA A 100 2.64 4.61 9.70
C ALA A 100 1.22 5.20 9.68
N LEU A 101 0.19 4.35 9.56
CA LEU A 101 -1.23 4.74 9.61
C LEU A 101 -1.60 5.36 10.97
N SER A 102 -1.24 4.71 12.07
CA SER A 102 -1.52 5.19 13.43
C SER A 102 -0.87 6.55 13.70
N ASN A 103 0.35 6.76 13.19
CA ASN A 103 1.09 8.01 13.29
C ASN A 103 0.61 9.11 12.32
N GLY A 104 -0.31 8.80 11.40
CA GLY A 104 -0.82 9.75 10.39
C GLY A 104 0.20 10.08 9.30
N GLN A 105 1.16 9.19 9.04
CA GLN A 105 2.09 9.30 7.91
C GLN A 105 1.40 8.93 6.60
N VAL A 106 0.42 8.02 6.67
CA VAL A 106 -0.53 7.68 5.61
C VAL A 106 -1.96 7.81 6.13
N ASP A 107 -2.93 8.00 5.23
CA ASP A 107 -4.35 8.17 5.56
C ASP A 107 -5.11 6.84 5.55
N MET A 108 -4.71 5.94 4.66
CA MET A 108 -5.21 4.57 4.58
C MET A 108 -4.11 3.60 4.16
N VAL A 109 -4.34 2.31 4.42
CA VAL A 109 -3.47 1.20 3.97
C VAL A 109 -4.30 0.24 3.14
N ILE A 110 -3.80 -0.10 1.96
CA ILE A 110 -4.29 -1.18 1.10
C ILE A 110 -3.06 -1.98 0.64
N ALA A 111 -2.99 -3.24 1.04
CA ALA A 111 -1.77 -4.06 0.93
C ALA A 111 -2.07 -5.56 1.09
N GLY A 112 -3.11 -6.10 0.43
CA GLY A 112 -3.54 -7.48 0.65
C GLY A 112 -3.77 -7.79 2.14
N MET A 113 -4.20 -6.77 2.92
CA MET A 113 -4.15 -6.86 4.38
C MET A 113 -5.33 -7.63 4.94
N THR A 114 -5.06 -8.78 5.52
CA THR A 114 -6.04 -9.62 6.23
C THR A 114 -6.57 -8.91 7.48
N VAL A 115 -7.88 -8.95 7.66
CA VAL A 115 -8.55 -8.53 8.89
C VAL A 115 -8.28 -9.56 9.98
N THR A 116 -7.56 -9.16 11.03
CA THR A 116 -7.35 -9.96 12.24
C THR A 116 -7.83 -9.21 13.47
N GLU A 117 -8.17 -9.96 14.55
CA GLU A 117 -8.56 -9.35 15.83
C GLU A 117 -7.45 -8.43 16.37
N GLU A 118 -6.19 -8.85 16.25
CA GLU A 118 -5.04 -8.06 16.68
C GLU A 118 -4.96 -6.74 15.94
N ARG A 119 -4.98 -6.76 14.59
CA ARG A 119 -4.92 -5.56 13.75
C ARG A 119 -6.11 -4.64 14.00
N ALA A 120 -7.31 -5.21 14.19
CA ALA A 120 -8.54 -4.45 14.46
C ALA A 120 -8.54 -3.72 15.82
N GLN A 121 -7.64 -4.05 16.75
CA GLN A 121 -7.44 -3.26 17.96
C GLN A 121 -6.80 -1.91 17.67
N ALA A 122 -5.92 -1.84 16.67
CA ALA A 122 -5.13 -0.65 16.33
C ALA A 122 -5.78 0.25 15.27
N VAL A 123 -6.55 -0.32 14.35
CA VAL A 123 -7.13 0.37 13.18
C VAL A 123 -8.62 0.05 13.02
N ASP A 124 -9.31 0.79 12.15
CA ASP A 124 -10.63 0.40 11.67
C ASP A 124 -10.49 -0.15 10.25
N PHE A 125 -11.15 -1.28 9.97
CA PHE A 125 -11.17 -1.90 8.67
C PHE A 125 -12.44 -1.59 7.89
N SER A 126 -12.32 -1.50 6.59
CA SER A 126 -13.45 -1.44 5.66
C SER A 126 -14.18 -2.78 5.56
N GLU A 127 -15.29 -2.79 4.82
CA GLU A 127 -15.82 -4.03 4.25
C GLU A 127 -14.72 -4.72 3.43
N PRO A 128 -14.61 -6.05 3.49
CA PRO A 128 -13.56 -6.78 2.77
C PRO A 128 -13.78 -6.66 1.25
N TYR A 129 -12.69 -6.61 0.48
CA TYR A 129 -12.74 -6.55 -0.99
C TYR A 129 -12.28 -7.84 -1.68
N TYR A 130 -11.55 -8.72 -0.98
CA TYR A 130 -11.01 -9.98 -1.50
C TYR A 130 -11.05 -11.08 -0.43
N THR A 131 -11.07 -12.34 -0.87
CA THR A 131 -10.93 -13.52 -0.01
C THR A 131 -9.72 -14.31 -0.48
N ALA A 132 -8.81 -14.62 0.45
CA ALA A 132 -7.61 -15.41 0.22
C ALA A 132 -7.54 -16.57 1.22
N THR A 133 -6.55 -17.42 1.08
CA THR A 133 -6.16 -18.44 2.06
C THR A 133 -4.65 -18.59 2.05
N GLN A 134 -4.05 -19.08 3.12
CA GLN A 134 -2.65 -19.44 3.12
C GLN A 134 -2.45 -20.77 2.40
N VAL A 135 -1.33 -20.88 1.69
CA VAL A 135 -0.92 -22.10 0.98
C VAL A 135 0.57 -22.36 1.17
N MET A 136 1.02 -23.54 0.83
CA MET A 136 2.42 -23.95 0.88
C MET A 136 2.98 -24.04 -0.54
N ILE A 137 4.03 -23.26 -0.86
CA ILE A 137 4.82 -23.44 -2.09
C ILE A 137 5.93 -24.43 -1.75
N VAL A 138 6.05 -25.50 -2.52
CA VAL A 138 7.05 -26.56 -2.34
C VAL A 138 7.66 -26.99 -3.67
N PRO A 139 8.86 -27.61 -3.71
CA PRO A 139 9.38 -28.27 -4.89
C PRO A 139 8.44 -29.36 -5.41
N ASN A 140 8.42 -29.58 -6.73
CA ASN A 140 7.55 -30.59 -7.35
C ASN A 140 7.76 -32.01 -6.81
N ASP A 141 8.97 -32.36 -6.38
CA ASP A 141 9.36 -33.64 -5.80
C ASP A 141 9.21 -33.71 -4.28
N SER A 142 8.70 -32.64 -3.63
CA SER A 142 8.47 -32.58 -2.19
C SER A 142 7.42 -33.61 -1.74
N ASP A 143 7.65 -34.20 -0.58
CA ASP A 143 6.76 -35.11 0.15
C ASP A 143 5.70 -34.39 1.02
N ILE A 144 5.77 -33.06 1.13
CA ILE A 144 4.80 -32.24 1.87
C ILE A 144 3.44 -32.29 1.18
N GLN A 145 2.41 -32.70 1.91
CA GLN A 145 1.02 -32.80 1.45
C GLN A 145 0.04 -32.01 2.34
N SER A 146 0.46 -31.63 3.53
CA SER A 146 -0.34 -30.92 4.52
C SER A 146 0.54 -30.13 5.48
N ALA A 147 -0.06 -29.24 6.27
CA ALA A 147 0.63 -28.48 7.31
C ALA A 147 1.26 -29.37 8.39
N LYS A 148 0.78 -30.61 8.58
CA LYS A 148 1.36 -31.57 9.52
C LYS A 148 2.74 -32.06 9.09
N ASP A 149 3.04 -31.99 7.80
CA ASP A 149 4.32 -32.43 7.24
C ASP A 149 5.41 -31.35 7.37
N LEU A 150 5.09 -30.20 7.94
CA LEU A 150 6.01 -29.08 8.18
C LEU A 150 6.96 -29.31 9.36
N GLU A 151 6.69 -30.32 10.23
CA GLU A 151 7.55 -30.64 11.38
C GLU A 151 8.98 -30.94 10.90
N GLY A 152 9.96 -30.17 11.42
CA GLY A 152 11.38 -30.32 11.10
C GLY A 152 11.79 -29.84 9.71
N LYS A 153 10.89 -29.24 8.94
CA LYS A 153 11.18 -28.59 7.65
C LYS A 153 11.70 -27.17 7.86
N LYS A 154 12.45 -26.68 6.89
CA LYS A 154 12.87 -25.27 6.82
C LYS A 154 11.75 -24.48 6.15
N ILE A 155 11.05 -23.69 6.94
CA ILE A 155 9.85 -22.96 6.52
C ILE A 155 10.21 -21.49 6.31
N GLY A 156 9.91 -20.95 5.14
CA GLY A 156 9.99 -19.52 4.87
C GLY A 156 8.62 -18.86 5.05
N VAL A 157 8.58 -17.69 5.70
CA VAL A 157 7.39 -16.85 5.83
C VAL A 157 7.74 -15.40 5.59
N ILE A 158 6.75 -14.53 5.38
CA ILE A 158 6.97 -13.11 5.24
C ILE A 158 6.65 -12.43 6.57
N ASP A 159 7.58 -11.60 7.06
CA ASP A 159 7.47 -10.91 8.32
C ASP A 159 6.19 -10.05 8.42
N GLY A 160 5.38 -10.32 9.43
CA GLY A 160 4.13 -9.63 9.70
C GLY A 160 2.93 -10.10 8.86
N TYR A 161 3.10 -11.04 7.91
CA TYR A 161 1.99 -11.64 7.17
C TYR A 161 1.30 -12.72 8.00
N THR A 162 0.05 -13.05 7.65
CA THR A 162 -0.71 -14.10 8.36
C THR A 162 -0.13 -15.50 8.17
N GLY A 163 0.61 -15.74 7.09
CA GLY A 163 1.39 -16.98 6.93
C GLY A 163 2.39 -17.21 8.06
N GLN A 164 3.05 -16.15 8.57
CA GLN A 164 3.87 -16.25 9.78
C GLN A 164 3.04 -16.68 10.98
N THR A 165 1.91 -16.00 11.22
CA THR A 165 1.02 -16.31 12.34
C THR A 165 0.53 -17.76 12.29
N CYS A 166 0.15 -18.25 11.10
CA CYS A 166 -0.27 -19.64 10.93
C CYS A 166 0.84 -20.63 11.31
N VAL A 167 2.09 -20.39 10.91
CA VAL A 167 3.23 -21.27 11.24
C VAL A 167 3.55 -21.20 12.74
N GLU A 168 3.47 -20.01 13.35
CA GLU A 168 3.63 -19.83 14.80
C GLU A 168 2.57 -20.58 15.60
N GLU A 169 1.30 -20.53 15.20
CA GLU A 169 0.19 -21.23 15.83
C GLU A 169 0.31 -22.77 15.71
N LEU A 170 0.90 -23.25 14.63
CA LEU A 170 1.23 -24.66 14.45
C LEU A 170 2.44 -25.10 15.32
N GLY A 171 3.20 -24.15 15.87
CA GLY A 171 4.32 -24.41 16.78
C GLY A 171 5.62 -24.78 16.07
N TYR A 172 5.80 -24.38 14.80
CA TYR A 172 7.00 -24.65 14.03
C TYR A 172 7.96 -23.46 13.99
N ASP A 173 9.26 -23.74 13.91
CA ASP A 173 10.28 -22.74 13.64
C ASP A 173 10.25 -22.33 12.16
N PHE A 174 10.60 -21.07 11.86
CA PHE A 174 10.63 -20.52 10.50
C PHE A 174 11.74 -19.51 10.29
N ASP A 175 12.06 -19.23 9.04
CA ASP A 175 12.91 -18.15 8.59
C ASP A 175 12.01 -17.00 8.05
N GLY A 176 12.12 -15.79 8.64
CA GLY A 176 11.36 -14.59 8.23
C GLY A 176 12.03 -13.84 7.08
N TYR A 177 11.25 -13.41 6.10
CA TYR A 177 11.67 -12.64 4.94
C TYR A 177 10.90 -11.33 4.85
N LYS A 178 11.54 -10.29 4.28
CA LYS A 178 10.85 -9.02 3.98
C LYS A 178 10.09 -9.06 2.65
N LYS A 179 10.47 -9.98 1.75
CA LYS A 179 9.92 -10.10 0.40
C LYS A 179 9.62 -11.55 0.07
N GLY A 180 8.43 -11.80 -0.48
CA GLY A 180 8.05 -13.13 -0.97
C GLY A 180 9.01 -13.67 -2.03
N ALA A 181 9.48 -12.81 -2.93
CA ALA A 181 10.43 -13.22 -3.97
C ALA A 181 11.75 -13.77 -3.42
N ASP A 182 12.26 -13.21 -2.29
CA ASP A 182 13.51 -13.68 -1.68
C ASP A 182 13.30 -15.05 -1.02
N SER A 183 12.14 -15.30 -0.38
CA SER A 183 11.82 -16.60 0.21
C SER A 183 11.67 -17.68 -0.85
N VAL A 184 11.00 -17.37 -1.98
CA VAL A 184 10.86 -18.29 -3.12
C VAL A 184 12.20 -18.55 -3.79
N LEU A 185 13.07 -17.55 -3.91
CA LEU A 185 14.43 -17.74 -4.42
C LEU A 185 15.24 -18.71 -3.53
N ASP A 186 15.12 -18.61 -2.21
CA ASP A 186 15.78 -19.53 -1.28
C ASP A 186 15.15 -20.93 -1.31
N LEU A 187 13.85 -21.05 -1.57
CA LEU A 187 13.19 -22.33 -1.83
C LEU A 187 13.73 -23.00 -3.10
N VAL A 188 13.81 -22.27 -4.22
CA VAL A 188 14.37 -22.76 -5.49
C VAL A 188 15.82 -23.20 -5.33
N ASN A 189 16.59 -22.52 -4.49
CA ASN A 189 18.00 -22.86 -4.21
C ASN A 189 18.17 -24.00 -3.17
N GLY A 190 17.09 -24.59 -2.67
CA GLY A 190 17.12 -25.69 -1.70
C GLY A 190 17.59 -25.27 -0.29
N LYS A 191 17.50 -23.99 0.04
CA LYS A 191 17.77 -23.49 1.40
C LYS A 191 16.54 -23.63 2.30
N LEU A 192 15.33 -23.54 1.72
CA LEU A 192 14.04 -23.83 2.32
C LEU A 192 13.46 -25.11 1.75
N ASP A 193 12.56 -25.74 2.48
CA ASP A 193 11.76 -26.88 2.07
C ASP A 193 10.35 -26.47 1.63
N VAL A 194 9.86 -25.32 2.15
CA VAL A 194 8.53 -24.79 1.90
C VAL A 194 8.50 -23.28 2.16
N VAL A 195 7.60 -22.57 1.47
CA VAL A 195 7.21 -21.20 1.77
C VAL A 195 5.72 -21.17 2.03
N VAL A 196 5.27 -20.58 3.15
CA VAL A 196 3.86 -20.36 3.47
C VAL A 196 3.51 -18.91 3.14
N ILE A 197 2.55 -18.74 2.23
CA ILE A 197 2.15 -17.43 1.70
C ILE A 197 0.72 -17.51 1.14
N ASP A 198 0.13 -16.35 0.88
CA ASP A 198 -1.23 -16.21 0.33
C ASP A 198 -1.37 -16.81 -1.07
N SER A 199 -2.52 -17.43 -1.32
CA SER A 199 -2.80 -18.26 -2.50
C SER A 199 -2.57 -17.55 -3.84
N ALA A 200 -3.14 -16.34 -4.02
CA ALA A 200 -3.02 -15.62 -5.28
C ALA A 200 -1.57 -15.18 -5.59
N THR A 201 -0.80 -14.84 -4.55
CA THR A 201 0.62 -14.50 -4.69
C THR A 201 1.46 -15.75 -4.96
N ALA A 202 1.12 -16.89 -4.31
CA ALA A 202 1.73 -18.17 -4.60
C ALA A 202 1.57 -18.57 -6.08
N GLU A 203 0.37 -18.40 -6.65
CA GLU A 203 0.10 -18.66 -8.07
C GLU A 203 1.01 -17.85 -9.00
N LYS A 204 1.27 -16.56 -8.67
CA LYS A 204 2.22 -15.76 -9.45
C LYS A 204 3.64 -16.29 -9.37
N PHE A 205 4.10 -16.69 -8.18
CA PHE A 205 5.44 -17.21 -8.02
C PHE A 205 5.65 -18.55 -8.73
N ILE A 206 4.68 -19.47 -8.71
CA ILE A 206 4.82 -20.75 -9.41
C ILE A 206 4.69 -20.60 -10.94
N ALA A 207 3.97 -19.58 -11.44
CA ALA A 207 3.90 -19.31 -12.88
C ALA A 207 5.29 -19.02 -13.47
N ASP A 208 6.16 -18.40 -12.70
CA ASP A 208 7.55 -18.08 -13.09
C ASP A 208 8.55 -19.18 -12.69
N ASN A 209 8.14 -20.19 -11.90
CA ASN A 209 9.00 -21.23 -11.37
C ASN A 209 8.37 -22.63 -11.54
N SER A 210 8.55 -23.21 -12.73
CA SER A 210 7.92 -24.49 -13.13
C SER A 210 8.33 -25.71 -12.27
N ASP A 211 9.38 -25.59 -11.46
CA ASP A 211 9.86 -26.66 -10.57
C ASP A 211 9.17 -26.63 -9.19
N LEU A 212 8.26 -25.68 -8.99
CA LEU A 212 7.48 -25.53 -7.78
C LEU A 212 6.01 -25.91 -7.99
N LYS A 213 5.33 -26.29 -6.92
CA LYS A 213 3.88 -26.53 -6.87
C LYS A 213 3.28 -25.92 -5.61
N ILE A 214 1.97 -25.69 -5.63
CA ILE A 214 1.18 -25.30 -4.47
C ILE A 214 0.60 -26.57 -3.82
N VAL A 215 0.61 -26.59 -2.49
CA VAL A 215 -0.11 -27.53 -1.64
C VAL A 215 -1.08 -26.75 -0.78
N GLU A 216 -2.36 -27.07 -0.86
CA GLU A 216 -3.43 -26.47 -0.07
C GLU A 216 -3.75 -27.36 1.13
N ASP A 217 -4.08 -26.75 2.26
CA ASP A 217 -4.58 -27.49 3.45
C ASP A 217 -5.69 -26.67 4.13
N PRO A 218 -6.95 -26.79 3.65
CA PRO A 218 -8.07 -26.00 4.20
C PRO A 218 -8.48 -26.41 5.62
N GLU A 219 -7.93 -27.51 6.15
CA GLU A 219 -8.13 -27.88 7.57
C GLU A 219 -7.19 -27.06 8.49
N ALA A 220 -6.02 -26.68 7.99
CA ALA A 220 -5.02 -25.90 8.72
C ALA A 220 -5.13 -24.40 8.45
N PHE A 221 -5.48 -24.00 7.22
CA PHE A 221 -5.50 -22.62 6.77
C PHE A 221 -6.91 -22.21 6.37
N ALA A 222 -7.53 -21.38 7.20
CA ALA A 222 -8.88 -20.87 6.97
C ALA A 222 -8.89 -19.76 5.92
N ASP A 223 -10.07 -19.46 5.37
CA ASP A 223 -10.27 -18.30 4.52
C ASP A 223 -9.97 -16.99 5.25
N GLU A 224 -9.28 -16.09 4.60
CA GLU A 224 -8.90 -14.77 5.06
C GLU A 224 -9.61 -13.69 4.26
N GLN A 225 -9.91 -12.55 4.91
CA GLN A 225 -10.58 -11.43 4.28
C GLN A 225 -9.63 -10.24 4.18
N TYR A 226 -9.32 -9.77 2.97
CA TYR A 226 -8.57 -8.53 2.79
C TYR A 226 -9.49 -7.33 2.86
N ALA A 227 -9.06 -6.34 3.64
CA ALA A 227 -9.76 -5.07 3.79
C ALA A 227 -8.78 -3.90 3.86
N ILE A 228 -9.32 -2.70 3.68
CA ILE A 228 -8.57 -1.45 3.73
C ILE A 228 -8.57 -0.95 5.18
N ALA A 229 -7.37 -0.68 5.71
CA ALA A 229 -7.25 -0.11 7.04
C ALA A 229 -7.25 1.42 6.99
N VAL A 230 -7.99 2.04 7.89
CA VAL A 230 -7.97 3.48 8.16
C VAL A 230 -7.63 3.73 9.63
N LYS A 231 -7.13 4.92 9.94
CA LYS A 231 -6.82 5.28 11.32
C LYS A 231 -8.05 5.11 12.21
N LYS A 232 -7.84 4.51 13.38
CA LYS A 232 -8.89 4.26 14.37
C LYS A 232 -9.72 5.50 14.65
N GLY A 233 -11.05 5.40 14.47
CA GLY A 233 -12.00 6.47 14.66
C GLY A 233 -12.17 7.44 13.48
N ASN A 234 -11.47 7.27 12.36
CA ASN A 234 -11.65 8.08 11.15
C ASN A 234 -12.87 7.58 10.34
N LYS A 235 -14.07 7.86 10.87
CA LYS A 235 -15.33 7.40 10.28
C LYS A 235 -15.61 8.00 8.91
N GLU A 236 -15.22 9.25 8.67
CA GLU A 236 -15.48 9.95 7.41
C GLU A 236 -14.77 9.25 6.24
N LEU A 237 -13.48 8.95 6.41
CA LEU A 237 -12.73 8.22 5.39
C LEU A 237 -13.22 6.78 5.27
N LEU A 238 -13.51 6.11 6.39
CA LEU A 238 -14.04 4.74 6.38
C LEU A 238 -15.36 4.64 5.62
N ASP A 239 -16.29 5.58 5.84
CA ASP A 239 -17.57 5.61 5.14
C ASP A 239 -17.39 5.85 3.63
N THR A 240 -16.42 6.70 3.25
CA THR A 240 -16.06 6.94 1.84
C THR A 240 -15.46 5.67 1.20
N VAL A 241 -14.53 5.00 1.87
CA VAL A 241 -13.92 3.75 1.43
C VAL A 241 -14.98 2.65 1.26
N ASN A 242 -15.85 2.48 2.26
CA ASN A 242 -16.93 1.48 2.20
C ASN A 242 -17.92 1.75 1.06
N ALA A 243 -18.27 3.02 0.84
CA ALA A 243 -19.13 3.40 -0.28
C ALA A 243 -18.48 3.10 -1.63
N ALA A 244 -17.16 3.30 -1.77
CA ALA A 244 -16.41 2.96 -2.98
C ALA A 244 -16.36 1.43 -3.19
N ILE A 245 -15.98 0.66 -2.15
CA ILE A 245 -15.92 -0.81 -2.22
C ILE A 245 -17.28 -1.38 -2.62
N LYS A 246 -18.37 -0.89 -2.00
CA LYS A 246 -19.72 -1.34 -2.33
C LYS A 246 -20.04 -1.10 -3.81
N GLU A 247 -19.76 0.09 -4.34
CA GLU A 247 -20.01 0.42 -5.74
C GLU A 247 -19.17 -0.44 -6.69
N LEU A 248 -17.89 -0.66 -6.37
CA LEU A 248 -16.99 -1.51 -7.15
C LEU A 248 -17.44 -2.98 -7.15
N LYS A 249 -17.99 -3.48 -6.04
CA LYS A 249 -18.59 -4.83 -5.96
C LYS A 249 -19.87 -4.91 -6.77
N ASP A 250 -20.81 -3.99 -6.56
CA ASP A 250 -22.12 -3.98 -7.20
C ASP A 250 -22.02 -3.85 -8.72
N SER A 251 -21.02 -3.12 -9.22
CA SER A 251 -20.73 -2.96 -10.65
C SER A 251 -19.94 -4.13 -11.27
N GLY A 252 -19.40 -5.05 -10.46
CA GLY A 252 -18.49 -6.11 -10.91
C GLY A 252 -17.07 -5.62 -11.23
N LYS A 253 -16.74 -4.37 -10.89
CA LYS A 253 -15.45 -3.75 -11.22
C LYS A 253 -14.28 -4.43 -10.51
N ILE A 254 -14.46 -4.92 -9.26
CA ILE A 254 -13.41 -5.67 -8.55
C ILE A 254 -13.06 -6.94 -9.32
N ALA A 255 -14.05 -7.68 -9.84
CA ALA A 255 -13.78 -8.88 -10.64
C ALA A 255 -13.07 -8.54 -11.96
N GLU A 256 -13.44 -7.43 -12.62
CA GLU A 256 -12.78 -6.93 -13.83
C GLU A 256 -11.31 -6.57 -13.54
N ILE A 257 -11.06 -5.84 -12.44
CA ILE A 257 -9.71 -5.47 -12.01
C ILE A 257 -8.89 -6.75 -11.71
N SER A 258 -9.43 -7.67 -10.92
CA SER A 258 -8.74 -8.93 -10.58
C SER A 258 -8.37 -9.72 -11.84
N ALA A 259 -9.28 -9.83 -12.81
CA ALA A 259 -9.02 -10.55 -14.07
C ALA A 259 -7.93 -9.91 -14.95
N LYS A 260 -7.60 -8.63 -14.73
CA LYS A 260 -6.53 -7.94 -15.44
C LYS A 260 -5.14 -8.38 -14.97
N TYR A 261 -5.04 -8.80 -13.70
CA TYR A 261 -3.78 -9.10 -13.04
C TYR A 261 -3.57 -10.60 -12.74
N ASN A 262 -4.62 -11.44 -12.90
CA ASN A 262 -4.57 -12.91 -12.71
C ASN A 262 -4.12 -13.69 -13.95
#